data_a68a8be0d6422e552289217959cd3b8d
#
_entry.id   a68a8be0d6422e552289217959cd3b8d
#
_cell.length_a   1.000
_cell.length_b   1.000
_cell.length_c   1.000
_cell.angle_alpha   90.00
_cell.angle_beta   90.00
_cell.angle_gamma   90.00
#
_symmetry.space_group_name_H-M   'P 1'
#
loop_
_entity.id
_entity.type
_entity.pdbx_description
1 polymer ?
#
loop_
_entity_poly.entity_id
_entity_poly.type
_entity_poly.pdbx_seq_one_letter_code
_entity_poly.pdbx_strand_id
1 'polypeptide(L)'
;MKQLNNPWLGVEGYNCFACAPSNPIGLKMKFFLDGDDVLSIFPLGSNYQGWIDTLHGGIQATLLDEICAWKLIHLLGTSGVTSKMEVRYKRPVLTTWPYIVVRAELIEQRRNILLLRATIISPTGDLCSYAECTYYSFPPEKAREIGFLPCEAIGEELTLEEVIAMSIL
;
A
#
# COMPACT_ATOMS: atom_id res chain seq x y z
N MET A 1 15.39 -1.05 5.48
CA MET A 1 13.95 -0.68 5.52
C MET A 1 13.43 -0.78 6.95
N LYS A 2 12.41 -0.01 7.32
CA LYS A 2 11.76 -0.11 8.63
C LYS A 2 10.27 -0.39 8.47
N GLN A 3 9.71 -1.26 9.30
CA GLN A 3 8.27 -1.51 9.27
C GLN A 3 7.51 -0.29 9.75
N LEU A 4 6.41 0.04 9.07
CA LEU A 4 5.43 1.00 9.57
C LEU A 4 4.42 0.26 10.46
N ASN A 5 4.15 0.80 11.66
CA ASN A 5 3.11 0.24 12.50
C ASN A 5 1.73 0.49 11.88
N ASN A 6 0.78 -0.38 12.18
CA ASN A 6 -0.63 -0.11 11.90
C ASN A 6 -1.28 0.38 13.22
N PRO A 7 -1.51 1.69 13.36
CA PRO A 7 -1.97 2.26 14.62
C PRO A 7 -3.42 1.95 14.94
N TRP A 8 -4.18 1.41 13.97
CA TRP A 8 -5.60 1.06 14.16
C TRP A 8 -5.82 -0.36 14.67
N LEU A 9 -4.73 -1.14 14.90
CA LEU A 9 -4.86 -2.48 15.48
C LEU A 9 -5.51 -2.40 16.87
N GLY A 10 -6.62 -3.13 17.04
CA GLY A 10 -7.40 -3.13 18.29
C GLY A 10 -8.41 -1.98 18.44
N VAL A 11 -8.48 -1.05 17.48
CA VAL A 11 -9.52 -0.03 17.44
C VAL A 11 -10.85 -0.68 17.05
N GLU A 12 -11.89 -0.44 17.84
CA GLU A 12 -13.22 -0.98 17.60
C GLU A 12 -13.76 -0.52 16.23
N GLY A 13 -14.26 -1.49 15.45
CA GLY A 13 -14.78 -1.24 14.11
C GLY A 13 -13.72 -1.14 13.00
N TYR A 14 -12.43 -1.17 13.31
CA TYR A 14 -11.39 -1.19 12.27
C TYR A 14 -11.39 -2.52 11.51
N ASN A 15 -11.73 -2.46 10.23
CA ASN A 15 -11.82 -3.63 9.35
C ASN A 15 -11.45 -3.29 7.88
N CYS A 16 -10.37 -2.53 7.68
CA CYS A 16 -9.90 -2.16 6.34
C CYS A 16 -9.71 -3.40 5.45
N PHE A 17 -10.27 -3.37 4.25
CA PHE A 17 -10.12 -4.46 3.29
C PHE A 17 -8.66 -4.68 2.87
N ALA A 18 -7.90 -3.60 2.71
CA ALA A 18 -6.53 -3.72 2.23
C ALA A 18 -5.52 -4.07 3.35
N CYS A 19 -5.67 -3.48 4.57
CA CYS A 19 -4.60 -3.53 5.57
C CYS A 19 -4.99 -4.02 6.96
N ALA A 20 -6.29 -4.34 7.24
CA ALA A 20 -6.65 -4.95 8.53
C ALA A 20 -6.31 -6.45 8.56
N PRO A 21 -5.43 -6.93 9.45
CA PRO A 21 -5.05 -8.35 9.50
C PRO A 21 -6.21 -9.25 9.99
N SER A 22 -7.16 -8.67 10.74
CA SER A 22 -8.36 -9.36 11.22
C SER A 22 -9.45 -9.53 10.17
N ASN A 23 -9.38 -8.81 9.03
CA ASN A 23 -10.38 -8.94 7.97
C ASN A 23 -10.22 -10.32 7.27
N PRO A 24 -11.20 -11.23 7.35
CA PRO A 24 -11.06 -12.59 6.83
C PRO A 24 -10.91 -12.65 5.30
N ILE A 25 -11.43 -11.65 4.59
CA ILE A 25 -11.35 -11.54 3.13
C ILE A 25 -10.38 -10.46 2.68
N GLY A 26 -9.68 -9.80 3.63
CA GLY A 26 -8.80 -8.67 3.36
C GLY A 26 -7.46 -9.08 2.77
N LEU A 27 -6.77 -8.11 2.17
CA LEU A 27 -5.45 -8.29 1.54
C LEU A 27 -4.31 -8.34 2.56
N LYS A 28 -4.51 -7.81 3.78
CA LYS A 28 -3.57 -7.87 4.91
C LYS A 28 -2.19 -7.29 4.61
N MET A 29 -2.17 -6.20 3.84
CA MET A 29 -0.93 -5.53 3.48
C MET A 29 -0.14 -5.10 4.72
N LYS A 30 1.18 -5.29 4.65
CA LYS A 30 2.16 -4.74 5.60
C LYS A 30 3.00 -3.70 4.88
N PHE A 31 3.37 -2.62 5.56
CA PHE A 31 4.05 -1.49 4.94
C PHE A 31 5.41 -1.26 5.56
N PHE A 32 6.36 -0.87 4.73
CA PHE A 32 7.75 -0.64 5.10
C PHE A 32 8.23 0.68 4.50
N LEU A 33 9.02 1.40 5.25
CA LEU A 33 9.71 2.60 4.80
C LEU A 33 11.05 2.20 4.16
N ASP A 34 11.29 2.64 2.91
CA ASP A 34 12.52 2.43 2.16
C ASP A 34 13.02 3.78 1.62
N GLY A 35 13.95 4.40 2.35
CA GLY A 35 14.27 5.81 2.14
C GLY A 35 13.04 6.68 2.37
N ASP A 36 12.67 7.47 1.36
CA ASP A 36 11.46 8.30 1.41
C ASP A 36 10.20 7.57 0.93
N ASP A 37 10.33 6.37 0.33
CA ASP A 37 9.21 5.64 -0.26
C ASP A 37 8.55 4.69 0.74
N VAL A 38 7.29 4.33 0.47
CA VAL A 38 6.60 3.25 1.16
C VAL A 38 6.52 2.04 0.25
N LEU A 39 6.85 0.87 0.80
CA LEU A 39 6.90 -0.41 0.12
C LEU A 39 6.02 -1.43 0.84
N SER A 40 5.43 -2.33 0.08
CA SER A 40 4.74 -3.52 0.57
C SER A 40 5.14 -4.73 -0.28
N ILE A 41 5.39 -5.85 0.36
CA ILE A 41 5.52 -7.15 -0.30
C ILE A 41 4.17 -7.85 -0.16
N PHE A 42 3.51 -8.10 -1.29
CA PHE A 42 2.21 -8.75 -1.30
C PHE A 42 2.33 -10.20 -1.78
N PRO A 43 2.02 -11.18 -0.92
CA PRO A 43 2.04 -12.59 -1.30
C PRO A 43 0.89 -12.88 -2.26
N LEU A 44 1.17 -13.64 -3.30
CA LEU A 44 0.19 -13.98 -4.31
C LEU A 44 -0.44 -15.37 -4.06
N GLY A 45 -1.60 -15.59 -4.66
CA GLY A 45 -2.32 -16.85 -4.58
C GLY A 45 -3.57 -16.87 -5.46
N SER A 46 -4.11 -18.07 -5.69
CA SER A 46 -5.24 -18.31 -6.58
C SER A 46 -6.54 -17.59 -6.16
N ASN A 47 -6.68 -17.23 -4.88
CA ASN A 47 -7.85 -16.49 -4.38
C ASN A 47 -7.98 -15.07 -4.95
N TYR A 48 -6.91 -14.55 -5.54
CA TYR A 48 -6.86 -13.19 -6.11
C TYR A 48 -6.97 -13.16 -7.63
N GLN A 49 -7.33 -14.29 -8.27
CA GLN A 49 -7.43 -14.39 -9.71
C GLN A 49 -8.58 -13.55 -10.30
N GLY A 50 -8.31 -12.89 -11.43
CA GLY A 50 -9.32 -12.38 -12.36
C GLY A 50 -9.50 -13.30 -13.56
N TRP A 51 -8.42 -13.98 -13.94
CA TRP A 51 -8.35 -15.03 -14.95
C TRP A 51 -7.37 -16.10 -14.48
N ILE A 52 -7.36 -17.28 -15.11
CA ILE A 52 -6.45 -18.38 -14.74
C ILE A 52 -5.03 -17.84 -14.61
N ASP A 53 -4.41 -18.10 -13.47
CA ASP A 53 -3.05 -17.68 -13.08
C ASP A 53 -2.77 -16.17 -13.20
N THR A 54 -3.78 -15.32 -13.35
CA THR A 54 -3.59 -13.88 -13.49
C THR A 54 -4.29 -13.10 -12.37
N LEU A 55 -3.55 -12.22 -11.70
CA LEU A 55 -4.07 -11.36 -10.63
C LEU A 55 -5.13 -10.41 -11.16
N HIS A 56 -6.28 -10.34 -10.47
CA HIS A 56 -7.40 -9.48 -10.83
C HIS A 56 -6.99 -8.00 -10.86
N GLY A 57 -7.39 -7.29 -11.93
CA GLY A 57 -7.05 -5.86 -12.09
C GLY A 57 -7.59 -4.97 -10.98
N GLY A 58 -8.76 -5.29 -10.43
CA GLY A 58 -9.32 -4.60 -9.27
C GLY A 58 -8.48 -4.79 -8.00
N ILE A 59 -7.90 -5.98 -7.79
CA ILE A 59 -6.97 -6.21 -6.68
C ILE A 59 -5.70 -5.39 -6.88
N GLN A 60 -5.13 -5.36 -8.09
CA GLN A 60 -3.99 -4.49 -8.40
C GLN A 60 -4.31 -3.02 -8.10
N ALA A 61 -5.49 -2.53 -8.51
CA ALA A 61 -5.94 -1.16 -8.23
C ALA A 61 -6.03 -0.89 -6.72
N THR A 62 -6.58 -1.84 -5.94
CA THR A 62 -6.65 -1.71 -4.47
C THR A 62 -5.27 -1.63 -3.83
N LEU A 63 -4.31 -2.47 -4.27
CA LEU A 63 -2.94 -2.43 -3.78
C LEU A 63 -2.25 -1.09 -4.07
N LEU A 64 -2.45 -0.56 -5.28
CA LEU A 64 -1.89 0.72 -5.73
C LEU A 64 -2.51 1.92 -4.99
N ASP A 65 -3.81 1.88 -4.71
CA ASP A 65 -4.48 2.91 -3.93
C ASP A 65 -4.01 2.92 -2.47
N GLU A 66 -4.04 1.75 -1.84
CA GLU A 66 -3.69 1.63 -0.42
C GLU A 66 -2.25 2.04 -0.13
N ILE A 67 -1.29 1.66 -0.97
CA ILE A 67 0.11 2.05 -0.76
C ILE A 67 0.30 3.57 -0.86
N CYS A 68 -0.45 4.24 -1.75
CA CYS A 68 -0.46 5.71 -1.83
C CYS A 68 -1.06 6.35 -0.58
N ALA A 69 -2.15 5.79 -0.03
CA ALA A 69 -2.74 6.26 1.23
C ALA A 69 -1.72 6.18 2.36
N TRP A 70 -1.01 5.06 2.51
CA TRP A 70 0.03 4.89 3.52
C TRP A 70 1.23 5.81 3.32
N LYS A 71 1.62 6.10 2.06
CA LYS A 71 2.63 7.11 1.76
C LYS A 71 2.22 8.50 2.22
N LEU A 72 0.96 8.92 1.97
CA LEU A 72 0.42 10.19 2.45
C LEU A 72 0.42 10.24 3.98
N ILE A 73 -0.11 9.20 4.63
CA ILE A 73 -0.22 9.07 6.09
C ILE A 73 1.15 9.23 6.75
N HIS A 74 2.16 8.51 6.26
CA HIS A 74 3.51 8.59 6.78
C HIS A 74 4.14 9.96 6.55
N LEU A 75 3.99 10.50 5.34
CA LEU A 75 4.61 11.77 4.95
C LEU A 75 4.07 12.98 5.74
N LEU A 76 2.74 13.03 5.94
CA LEU A 76 2.09 14.22 6.49
C LEU A 76 1.59 14.06 7.93
N GLY A 77 1.60 12.84 8.48
CA GLY A 77 1.03 12.58 9.80
C GLY A 77 -0.47 12.91 9.89
N THR A 78 -1.18 12.85 8.76
CA THR A 78 -2.60 13.11 8.67
C THR A 78 -3.30 12.15 7.71
N SER A 79 -4.62 12.15 7.69
CA SER A 79 -5.44 11.37 6.76
C SER A 79 -5.74 12.14 5.47
N GLY A 80 -6.21 11.44 4.47
CA GLY A 80 -6.67 12.01 3.21
C GLY A 80 -7.61 11.06 2.48
N VAL A 81 -8.09 11.52 1.33
CA VAL A 81 -8.95 10.72 0.44
C VAL A 81 -8.42 10.75 -0.98
N THR A 82 -8.57 9.64 -1.67
CA THR A 82 -8.30 9.53 -3.10
C THR A 82 -9.36 10.32 -3.85
N SER A 83 -8.94 11.35 -4.61
CA SER A 83 -9.84 12.12 -5.44
C SER A 83 -9.85 11.65 -6.90
N LYS A 84 -8.72 11.10 -7.34
CA LYS A 84 -8.57 10.52 -8.67
C LYS A 84 -7.48 9.45 -8.65
N MET A 85 -7.72 8.36 -9.35
CA MET A 85 -6.70 7.34 -9.63
C MET A 85 -6.80 6.93 -11.10
N GLU A 86 -5.65 6.85 -11.77
CA GLU A 86 -5.52 6.36 -13.14
C GLU A 86 -4.54 5.21 -13.17
N VAL A 87 -5.03 4.01 -13.49
CA VAL A 87 -4.23 2.78 -13.50
C VAL A 87 -3.83 2.39 -14.92
N ARG A 88 -2.57 2.00 -15.10
CA ARG A 88 -2.03 1.45 -16.34
C ARG A 88 -1.50 0.04 -16.11
N TYR A 89 -2.06 -0.92 -16.79
CA TYR A 89 -1.64 -2.33 -16.77
C TYR A 89 -0.71 -2.56 -17.96
N LYS A 90 0.55 -2.91 -17.67
CA LYS A 90 1.61 -3.10 -18.67
C LYS A 90 1.86 -4.56 -19.00
N ARG A 91 1.86 -5.41 -17.98
CA ARG A 91 2.13 -6.85 -18.07
C ARG A 91 1.23 -7.61 -17.11
N PRO A 92 0.83 -8.86 -17.42
CA PRO A 92 0.14 -9.70 -16.47
C PRO A 92 0.96 -9.90 -15.20
N VAL A 93 0.29 -9.88 -14.05
CA VAL A 93 0.83 -10.32 -12.77
C VAL A 93 0.36 -11.76 -12.57
N LEU A 94 1.30 -12.70 -12.44
CA LEU A 94 0.94 -14.11 -12.30
C LEU A 94 0.72 -14.48 -10.84
N THR A 95 -0.43 -15.05 -10.53
CA THR A 95 -0.77 -15.50 -9.16
C THR A 95 0.06 -16.72 -8.72
N THR A 96 0.83 -17.31 -9.63
CA THR A 96 1.81 -18.38 -9.37
C THR A 96 3.16 -17.86 -8.86
N TRP A 97 3.41 -16.56 -8.95
CA TRP A 97 4.60 -15.97 -8.31
C TRP A 97 4.44 -15.98 -6.79
N PRO A 98 5.54 -16.05 -6.03
CA PRO A 98 5.45 -16.05 -4.57
C PRO A 98 4.98 -14.70 -4.01
N TYR A 99 5.32 -13.60 -4.67
CA TYR A 99 4.96 -12.24 -4.24
C TYR A 99 5.09 -11.24 -5.40
N ILE A 100 4.62 -10.03 -5.15
CA ILE A 100 4.94 -8.80 -5.89
C ILE A 100 5.42 -7.72 -4.93
N VAL A 101 6.19 -6.77 -5.46
CA VAL A 101 6.57 -5.55 -4.75
C VAL A 101 5.60 -4.44 -5.16
N VAL A 102 4.99 -3.80 -4.17
CA VAL A 102 4.15 -2.61 -4.36
C VAL A 102 4.87 -1.43 -3.72
N ARG A 103 5.08 -0.35 -4.46
CA ARG A 103 5.84 0.82 -3.98
C ARG A 103 5.08 2.10 -4.30
N ALA A 104 5.13 3.09 -3.41
CA ALA A 104 4.60 4.44 -3.65
C ALA A 104 5.65 5.50 -3.38
N GLU A 105 5.71 6.47 -4.29
CA GLU A 105 6.55 7.67 -4.24
C GLU A 105 5.71 8.95 -4.34
N LEU A 106 6.20 10.04 -3.78
CA LEU A 106 5.61 11.36 -3.97
C LEU A 106 6.18 11.98 -5.25
N ILE A 107 5.29 12.39 -6.17
CA ILE A 107 5.67 13.12 -7.39
C ILE A 107 5.64 14.62 -7.13
N GLU A 108 4.53 15.10 -6.56
CA GLU A 108 4.33 16.53 -6.31
C GLU A 108 3.37 16.73 -5.13
N GLN A 109 3.61 17.83 -4.39
CA GLN A 109 2.66 18.33 -3.39
C GLN A 109 2.39 19.81 -3.63
N ARG A 110 1.13 20.16 -3.73
CA ARG A 110 0.67 21.54 -3.77
C ARG A 110 -0.38 21.76 -2.69
N ARG A 111 0.00 22.43 -1.61
CA ARG A 111 -0.85 22.62 -0.42
C ARG A 111 -1.34 21.27 0.11
N ASN A 112 -2.64 21.01 0.01
CA ASN A 112 -3.32 19.81 0.46
C ASN A 112 -3.62 18.80 -0.67
N ILE A 113 -3.10 19.04 -1.87
CA ILE A 113 -3.17 18.10 -3.00
C ILE A 113 -1.82 17.41 -3.17
N LEU A 114 -1.82 16.09 -3.18
CA LEU A 114 -0.65 15.26 -3.44
C LEU A 114 -0.87 14.48 -4.74
N LEU A 115 0.13 14.51 -5.60
CA LEU A 115 0.25 13.59 -6.72
C LEU A 115 1.25 12.49 -6.32
N LEU A 116 0.77 11.27 -6.24
CA LEU A 116 1.54 10.09 -5.87
C LEU A 116 1.59 9.13 -7.06
N ARG A 117 2.70 8.42 -7.20
CA ARG A 117 2.81 7.29 -8.11
C ARG A 117 2.97 6.00 -7.32
N ALA A 118 2.16 5.00 -7.64
CA ALA A 118 2.34 3.64 -7.16
C ALA A 118 2.70 2.69 -8.29
N THR A 119 3.52 1.69 -8.00
CA THR A 119 3.98 0.67 -8.96
C THR A 119 3.80 -0.73 -8.40
N ILE A 120 3.48 -1.68 -9.28
CA ILE A 120 3.57 -3.12 -9.01
C ILE A 120 4.71 -3.69 -9.85
N ILE A 121 5.64 -4.34 -9.18
CA ILE A 121 6.87 -4.88 -9.75
C ILE A 121 6.91 -6.39 -9.51
N SER A 122 7.27 -7.17 -10.54
CA SER A 122 7.43 -8.62 -10.46
C SER A 122 8.62 -9.02 -9.57
N PRO A 123 8.73 -10.30 -9.16
CA PRO A 123 9.91 -10.80 -8.44
C PRO A 123 11.22 -10.63 -9.21
N THR A 124 11.15 -10.49 -10.53
CA THR A 124 12.31 -10.30 -11.42
C THR A 124 12.64 -8.83 -11.71
N GLY A 125 11.87 -7.88 -11.10
CA GLY A 125 12.11 -6.44 -11.25
C GLY A 125 11.35 -5.78 -12.42
N ASP A 126 10.46 -6.51 -13.10
CA ASP A 126 9.68 -5.96 -14.21
C ASP A 126 8.49 -5.13 -13.73
N LEU A 127 8.27 -3.95 -14.31
CA LEU A 127 7.09 -3.14 -14.07
C LEU A 127 5.85 -3.80 -14.69
N CYS A 128 4.90 -4.23 -13.85
CA CYS A 128 3.66 -4.87 -14.27
C CYS A 128 2.51 -3.90 -14.41
N SER A 129 2.31 -3.03 -13.44
CA SER A 129 1.31 -1.96 -13.48
C SER A 129 1.75 -0.77 -12.65
N TYR A 130 1.13 0.39 -12.91
CA TYR A 130 1.31 1.58 -12.09
C TYR A 130 0.04 2.40 -12.04
N ALA A 131 -0.06 3.26 -11.03
CA ALA A 131 -1.11 4.25 -10.92
C ALA A 131 -0.54 5.63 -10.64
N GLU A 132 -1.22 6.67 -11.16
CA GLU A 132 -1.07 8.04 -10.72
C GLU A 132 -2.32 8.41 -9.91
N CYS A 133 -2.08 8.76 -8.64
CA CYS A 133 -3.11 8.98 -7.66
C CYS A 133 -3.07 10.43 -7.18
N THR A 134 -4.19 11.12 -7.28
CA THR A 134 -4.35 12.45 -6.69
C THR A 134 -5.10 12.31 -5.37
N TYR A 135 -4.46 12.73 -4.29
CA TYR A 135 -5.03 12.72 -2.95
C TYR A 135 -5.32 14.14 -2.45
N TYR A 136 -6.38 14.25 -1.68
CA TYR A 136 -6.68 15.44 -0.88
C TYR A 136 -6.38 15.11 0.60
N SER A 137 -5.38 15.78 1.19
CA SER A 137 -5.06 15.61 2.60
C SER A 137 -5.94 16.48 3.48
N PHE A 138 -6.40 15.92 4.60
CA PHE A 138 -7.17 16.67 5.58
C PHE A 138 -6.27 17.53 6.47
N PRO A 139 -6.77 18.67 6.98
CA PRO A 139 -6.12 19.36 8.09
C PRO A 139 -5.98 18.40 9.30
N PRO A 140 -4.91 18.52 10.11
CA PRO A 140 -4.70 17.63 11.25
C PRO A 140 -5.86 17.59 12.26
N GLU A 141 -6.57 18.72 12.44
CA GLU A 141 -7.76 18.79 13.31
C GLU A 141 -8.85 17.86 12.77
N LYS A 142 -9.13 17.93 11.47
CA LYS A 142 -10.16 17.11 10.81
C LYS A 142 -9.80 15.62 10.87
N ALA A 143 -8.54 15.29 10.68
CA ALA A 143 -8.06 13.92 10.79
C ALA A 143 -8.30 13.36 12.22
N ARG A 144 -8.00 14.13 13.26
CA ARG A 144 -8.27 13.73 14.66
C ARG A 144 -9.76 13.54 14.94
N GLU A 145 -10.63 14.43 14.42
CA GLU A 145 -12.09 14.32 14.58
C GLU A 145 -12.64 12.99 14.04
N ILE A 146 -12.06 12.45 12.97
CA ILE A 146 -12.47 11.18 12.36
C ILE A 146 -11.71 9.97 12.91
N GLY A 147 -10.97 10.13 14.03
CA GLY A 147 -10.27 9.04 14.69
C GLY A 147 -8.95 8.61 14.01
N PHE A 148 -8.35 9.51 13.20
CA PHE A 148 -7.06 9.23 12.61
C PHE A 148 -5.95 9.11 13.67
N LEU A 149 -5.09 8.11 13.50
CA LEU A 149 -3.89 7.89 14.29
C LEU A 149 -2.67 7.89 13.35
N PRO A 150 -1.58 8.59 13.71
CA PRO A 150 -0.36 8.61 12.90
C PRO A 150 0.33 7.24 12.91
N CYS A 151 0.97 6.88 11.80
CA CYS A 151 1.85 5.72 11.74
C CYS A 151 3.30 6.13 11.97
N GLU A 152 4.08 5.23 12.55
CA GLU A 152 5.49 5.42 12.86
C GLU A 152 6.31 4.25 12.31
N ALA A 153 7.57 4.53 11.96
CA ALA A 153 8.53 3.49 11.63
C ALA A 153 9.02 2.83 12.93
N ILE A 154 8.91 1.54 13.02
CA ILE A 154 9.21 0.74 14.22
C ILE A 154 10.25 -0.35 13.93
N GLY A 155 10.88 -0.84 15.00
CA GLY A 155 11.82 -1.94 14.95
C GLY A 155 13.20 -1.58 14.38
N GLU A 156 13.98 -2.61 14.12
CA GLU A 156 15.31 -2.49 13.54
C GLU A 156 15.28 -2.31 12.02
N GLU A 157 16.41 -1.94 11.43
CA GLU A 157 16.59 -1.91 9.99
C GLU A 157 16.53 -3.33 9.40
N LEU A 158 15.72 -3.52 8.37
CA LEU A 158 15.51 -4.79 7.66
C LEU A 158 16.10 -4.74 6.25
N THR A 159 16.64 -5.84 5.81
CA THR A 159 16.99 -6.09 4.39
C THR A 159 15.73 -6.42 3.58
N LEU A 160 15.81 -6.35 2.25
CA LEU A 160 14.70 -6.76 1.39
C LEU A 160 14.34 -8.24 1.57
N GLU A 161 15.33 -9.12 1.76
CA GLU A 161 15.11 -10.54 2.00
C GLU A 161 14.33 -10.81 3.28
N GLU A 162 14.65 -10.09 4.37
CA GLU A 162 13.92 -10.19 5.63
C GLU A 162 12.48 -9.70 5.49
N VAL A 163 12.26 -8.58 4.78
CA VAL A 163 10.91 -8.05 4.50
C VAL A 163 10.09 -9.06 3.67
N ILE A 164 10.70 -9.69 2.66
CA ILE A 164 10.05 -10.73 1.86
C ILE A 164 9.66 -11.91 2.76
N ALA A 165 10.59 -12.42 3.56
CA ALA A 165 10.33 -13.55 4.46
C ALA A 165 9.18 -13.25 5.44
N MET A 166 9.15 -12.06 6.06
CA MET A 166 8.09 -11.62 6.98
C MET A 166 6.71 -11.45 6.32
N SER A 167 6.68 -11.30 4.99
CA SER A 167 5.44 -11.01 4.26
C SER A 167 4.80 -12.25 3.65
N ILE A 168 5.59 -13.31 3.39
CA ILE A 168 5.13 -14.57 2.76
C ILE A 168 4.69 -15.60 3.82
N LEU A 169 5.16 -15.46 5.07
CA LEU A 169 4.77 -16.30 6.20
C LEU A 169 3.43 -15.86 6.81
#